data_89aff96f4767a18ad23db73a7bc2c00e
#
_entry.id   89aff96f4767a18ad23db73a7bc2c00e
#
_cell.length_a   1.000
_cell.length_b   1.000
_cell.length_c   1.000
_cell.angle_alpha   90.00
_cell.angle_beta   90.00
_cell.angle_gamma   90.00
#
_symmetry.space_group_name_H-M   'P 1'
#
loop_
_entity.id
_entity.type
_entity.pdbx_description
1 polymer ?
#
loop_
_entity_poly.entity_id
_entity_poly.type
_entity_poly.pdbx_seq_one_letter_code
_entity_poly.pdbx_strand_id
1 'polypeptide(L)'
;MARALIRGRFACTLRSMSERTRDLRIESFRPLLPPLILLEEQPLSDRGSETVTRARQEIGRILRGEDDRLVVIVGPCSIHDPAAALDYAGRLTAVRDEHARDLCIVMRVYFEKPRTTVGWKGLINDPRLDGSFAINEGLRLARRLLLDLAELGLPAGCEFLDPISPQFTSDLVAWGAIGARTTESQVHRELASGLSMPVGFKNGTDGGVQIALDAVRAARHPHQFLGVTEQGLCAIVATRGNPDCHVILRGGASGSNYDAVSVQKTTAALVDAGLPPRLMIDTSHGNSDKDYRRQPVAGRDIAEQVAHGEAAIFGVMMESFLVDGRQELADPAALRYGQSITDACMGWEMTTPVLAELARAVRSRRSTS
;
A
#
# COMPACT_ATOMS: atom_id res chain seq x y z
N MET A 1 -76.87 -5.82 -52.15
CA MET A 1 -75.62 -5.03 -52.00
C MET A 1 -75.12 -5.23 -50.60
N ALA A 2 -74.18 -6.18 -50.39
CA ALA A 2 -73.58 -6.46 -49.08
C ALA A 2 -72.04 -6.17 -49.16
N ARG A 3 -71.60 -5.24 -48.31
CA ARG A 3 -70.18 -4.89 -48.16
C ARG A 3 -69.50 -5.91 -47.26
N ALA A 4 -68.52 -6.61 -47.81
CA ALA A 4 -67.66 -7.49 -47.08
C ALA A 4 -66.59 -6.65 -46.36
N LEU A 5 -66.56 -6.69 -45.03
CA LEU A 5 -65.49 -6.13 -44.19
C LEU A 5 -64.36 -7.17 -44.08
N ILE A 6 -63.20 -6.86 -44.70
CA ILE A 6 -61.97 -7.61 -44.54
C ILE A 6 -61.34 -7.17 -43.21
N ARG A 7 -61.39 -8.04 -42.20
CA ARG A 7 -60.59 -7.91 -40.94
C ARG A 7 -59.19 -8.42 -41.20
N GLY A 8 -58.27 -7.53 -41.46
CA GLY A 8 -56.86 -7.81 -41.40
C GLY A 8 -56.41 -8.07 -39.95
N ARG A 9 -56.05 -9.33 -39.61
CA ARG A 9 -55.36 -9.67 -38.39
C ARG A 9 -53.89 -9.28 -38.57
N PHE A 10 -53.45 -8.17 -37.96
CA PHE A 10 -52.05 -7.95 -37.71
C PHE A 10 -51.58 -8.94 -36.66
N ALA A 11 -50.90 -9.98 -37.06
CA ALA A 11 -50.11 -10.84 -36.19
C ALA A 11 -48.90 -10.02 -35.74
N CYS A 12 -48.99 -9.47 -34.56
CA CYS A 12 -47.83 -8.95 -33.84
C CYS A 12 -46.93 -10.16 -33.49
N THR A 13 -45.94 -10.44 -34.29
CA THR A 13 -44.88 -11.37 -33.95
C THR A 13 -44.11 -10.82 -32.76
N LEU A 14 -44.47 -11.28 -31.56
CA LEU A 14 -43.66 -11.14 -30.37
C LEU A 14 -42.28 -11.72 -30.72
N ARG A 15 -41.29 -10.88 -31.01
CA ARG A 15 -39.88 -11.27 -30.98
C ARG A 15 -39.69 -11.89 -29.61
N SER A 16 -39.33 -13.14 -29.53
CA SER A 16 -38.80 -13.78 -28.35
C SER A 16 -37.72 -12.86 -27.79
N MET A 17 -37.99 -12.20 -26.67
CA MET A 17 -36.95 -11.47 -25.96
C MET A 17 -35.94 -12.54 -25.54
N SER A 18 -34.75 -12.51 -26.14
CA SER A 18 -33.65 -13.38 -25.69
C SER A 18 -33.44 -13.13 -24.19
N GLU A 19 -33.27 -14.20 -23.45
CA GLU A 19 -33.00 -14.08 -22.02
C GLU A 19 -31.77 -13.18 -21.81
N ARG A 20 -31.84 -12.30 -20.80
CA ARG A 20 -30.73 -11.45 -20.43
C ARG A 20 -29.58 -12.33 -19.91
N THR A 21 -28.41 -12.23 -20.49
CA THR A 21 -27.24 -13.08 -20.16
C THR A 21 -26.16 -12.35 -19.37
N ARG A 22 -26.24 -11.02 -19.20
CA ARG A 22 -25.28 -10.21 -18.47
C ARG A 22 -25.93 -9.45 -17.34
N ASP A 23 -25.13 -9.05 -16.35
CA ASP A 23 -25.50 -8.28 -15.16
C ASP A 23 -26.61 -8.94 -14.31
N LEU A 24 -26.74 -10.26 -14.34
CA LEU A 24 -27.79 -11.01 -13.63
C LEU A 24 -27.62 -10.99 -12.10
N ARG A 25 -26.41 -10.68 -11.62
CA ARG A 25 -26.05 -10.62 -10.20
C ARG A 25 -25.58 -9.25 -9.77
N ILE A 26 -25.73 -8.24 -10.64
CA ILE A 26 -25.41 -6.84 -10.33
C ILE A 26 -26.72 -6.15 -9.95
N GLU A 27 -26.78 -5.65 -8.72
CA GLU A 27 -27.96 -4.96 -8.20
C GLU A 27 -28.07 -3.54 -8.79
N SER A 28 -26.94 -2.79 -8.80
CA SER A 28 -26.93 -1.43 -9.29
C SER A 28 -25.54 -0.95 -9.71
N PHE A 29 -25.50 0.07 -10.54
CA PHE A 29 -24.30 0.85 -10.84
C PHE A 29 -24.47 2.25 -10.26
N ARG A 30 -23.48 2.72 -9.50
CA ARG A 30 -23.38 4.12 -9.05
C ARG A 30 -22.19 4.78 -9.73
N PRO A 31 -22.30 6.01 -10.23
CA PRO A 31 -21.18 6.70 -10.85
C PRO A 31 -20.01 6.89 -9.86
N LEU A 32 -18.83 6.53 -10.29
CA LEU A 32 -17.59 6.96 -9.67
C LEU A 32 -17.21 8.31 -10.26
N LEU A 33 -16.81 9.29 -9.41
CA LEU A 33 -16.32 10.56 -9.94
C LEU A 33 -15.05 10.31 -10.78
N PRO A 34 -14.87 11.02 -11.92
CA PRO A 34 -13.61 10.96 -12.65
C PRO A 34 -12.43 11.43 -11.77
N PRO A 35 -11.26 10.77 -11.83
CA PRO A 35 -10.07 11.19 -11.10
C PRO A 35 -9.74 12.68 -11.31
N LEU A 36 -9.81 13.18 -12.54
CA LEU A 36 -9.51 14.57 -12.89
C LEU A 36 -10.32 15.59 -12.05
N ILE A 37 -11.59 15.30 -11.77
CA ILE A 37 -12.43 16.17 -10.94
C ILE A 37 -11.86 16.27 -9.53
N LEU A 38 -11.42 15.13 -8.95
CA LEU A 38 -10.84 15.14 -7.62
C LEU A 38 -9.48 15.84 -7.58
N LEU A 39 -8.68 15.70 -8.64
CA LEU A 39 -7.41 16.40 -8.78
C LEU A 39 -7.61 17.92 -8.86
N GLU A 40 -8.65 18.38 -9.56
CA GLU A 40 -9.02 19.79 -9.64
C GLU A 40 -9.64 20.34 -8.33
N GLU A 41 -10.47 19.56 -7.64
CA GLU A 41 -11.04 19.94 -6.33
C GLU A 41 -9.95 20.00 -5.23
N GLN A 42 -8.95 19.16 -5.32
CA GLN A 42 -7.89 18.97 -4.31
C GLN A 42 -6.52 18.89 -5.02
N PRO A 43 -6.02 20.01 -5.55
CA PRO A 43 -4.76 20.02 -6.29
C PRO A 43 -3.56 19.81 -5.38
N LEU A 44 -2.52 19.17 -5.92
CA LEU A 44 -1.20 19.06 -5.29
C LEU A 44 -0.49 20.42 -5.36
N SER A 45 -0.03 20.91 -4.21
CA SER A 45 0.77 22.14 -4.13
C SER A 45 2.23 21.92 -4.56
N ASP A 46 2.96 22.99 -4.82
CA ASP A 46 4.39 22.94 -5.13
C ASP A 46 5.17 22.29 -3.98
N ARG A 47 4.88 22.64 -2.74
CA ARG A 47 5.51 22.05 -1.55
C ARG A 47 5.22 20.56 -1.42
N GLY A 48 3.97 20.15 -1.62
CA GLY A 48 3.58 18.74 -1.60
C GLY A 48 4.28 17.96 -2.71
N SER A 49 4.35 18.52 -3.92
CA SER A 49 5.06 17.95 -5.06
C SER A 49 6.55 17.75 -4.77
N GLU A 50 7.20 18.75 -4.17
CA GLU A 50 8.59 18.66 -3.74
C GLU A 50 8.79 17.55 -2.70
N THR A 51 7.91 17.44 -1.70
CA THR A 51 7.96 16.40 -0.67
C THR A 51 7.91 15.01 -1.29
N VAL A 52 6.96 14.76 -2.18
CA VAL A 52 6.77 13.45 -2.82
C VAL A 52 7.94 13.12 -3.75
N THR A 53 8.33 14.08 -4.61
CA THR A 53 9.41 13.88 -5.60
C THR A 53 10.75 13.60 -4.92
N ARG A 54 11.10 14.38 -3.91
CA ARG A 54 12.32 14.18 -3.12
C ARG A 54 12.32 12.82 -2.45
N ALA A 55 11.23 12.44 -1.79
CA ALA A 55 11.15 11.15 -1.12
C ALA A 55 11.28 9.97 -2.08
N ARG A 56 10.65 10.01 -3.27
CA ARG A 56 10.83 8.98 -4.30
C ARG A 56 12.29 8.84 -4.74
N GLN A 57 12.98 9.96 -4.94
CA GLN A 57 14.39 9.97 -5.31
C GLN A 57 15.28 9.42 -4.20
N GLU A 58 15.04 9.82 -2.95
CA GLU A 58 15.79 9.33 -1.79
C GLU A 58 15.61 7.82 -1.60
N ILE A 59 14.37 7.32 -1.62
CA ILE A 59 14.09 5.88 -1.51
C ILE A 59 14.76 5.11 -2.65
N GLY A 60 14.68 5.61 -3.89
CA GLY A 60 15.34 5.00 -5.03
C GLY A 60 16.86 4.95 -4.89
N ARG A 61 17.49 6.02 -4.39
CA ARG A 61 18.94 6.06 -4.12
C ARG A 61 19.34 5.07 -3.02
N ILE A 62 18.57 4.99 -1.93
CA ILE A 62 18.80 4.03 -0.86
C ILE A 62 18.67 2.60 -1.39
N LEU A 63 17.64 2.31 -2.18
CA LEU A 63 17.42 1.01 -2.79
C LEU A 63 18.59 0.60 -3.70
N ARG A 64 19.19 1.54 -4.44
CA ARG A 64 20.35 1.28 -5.30
C ARG A 64 21.70 1.30 -4.56
N GLY A 65 21.71 1.65 -3.26
CA GLY A 65 22.93 1.74 -2.45
C GLY A 65 23.75 3.00 -2.70
N GLU A 66 23.17 4.02 -3.31
CA GLU A 66 23.76 5.34 -3.54
C GLU A 66 23.62 6.27 -2.32
N ASP A 67 22.75 5.91 -1.38
CA ASP A 67 22.50 6.56 -0.10
C ASP A 67 22.50 5.46 0.97
N ASP A 68 23.23 5.66 2.03
CA ASP A 68 23.46 4.64 3.06
C ASP A 68 22.45 4.67 4.22
N ARG A 69 21.45 5.56 4.16
CA ARG A 69 20.35 5.57 5.12
C ARG A 69 19.49 4.31 5.02
N LEU A 70 18.68 4.09 6.04
CA LEU A 70 17.67 3.03 6.05
C LEU A 70 16.27 3.61 5.79
N VAL A 71 15.52 3.04 4.85
CA VAL A 71 14.11 3.40 4.66
C VAL A 71 13.27 2.80 5.78
N VAL A 72 12.40 3.60 6.40
CA VAL A 72 11.47 3.10 7.43
C VAL A 72 10.05 3.48 7.07
N ILE A 73 9.22 2.47 6.75
CA ILE A 73 7.79 2.63 6.50
C ILE A 73 7.05 2.34 7.81
N VAL A 74 6.53 3.36 8.49
CA VAL A 74 5.94 3.22 9.82
C VAL A 74 4.62 3.96 9.94
N GLY A 75 3.60 3.31 10.49
CA GLY A 75 2.28 3.89 10.69
C GLY A 75 1.19 2.84 10.86
N PRO A 76 -0.09 3.25 10.95
CA PRO A 76 -1.21 2.36 11.23
C PRO A 76 -1.33 1.19 10.25
N CYS A 77 -1.88 0.08 10.73
CA CYS A 77 -2.25 -1.06 9.89
C CYS A 77 -3.21 -0.63 8.78
N SER A 78 -4.19 0.22 9.12
CA SER A 78 -5.08 0.91 8.18
C SER A 78 -5.54 2.24 8.76
N ILE A 79 -5.88 3.17 7.89
CA ILE A 79 -6.48 4.45 8.26
C ILE A 79 -7.99 4.29 8.29
N HIS A 80 -8.60 4.53 9.46
CA HIS A 80 -10.05 4.64 9.62
C HIS A 80 -10.48 6.00 10.17
N ASP A 81 -9.57 6.70 10.83
CA ASP A 81 -9.74 8.03 11.39
C ASP A 81 -8.64 8.97 10.88
N PRO A 82 -8.95 9.87 9.92
CA PRO A 82 -7.99 10.84 9.41
C PRO A 82 -7.44 11.80 10.47
N ALA A 83 -8.22 12.16 11.51
CA ALA A 83 -7.77 13.07 12.57
C ALA A 83 -6.69 12.40 13.44
N ALA A 84 -6.90 11.15 13.85
CA ALA A 84 -5.90 10.38 14.57
C ALA A 84 -4.65 10.10 13.72
N ALA A 85 -4.81 9.93 12.40
CA ALA A 85 -3.68 9.78 11.48
C ALA A 85 -2.84 11.05 11.39
N LEU A 86 -3.46 12.22 11.39
CA LEU A 86 -2.75 13.52 11.40
C LEU A 86 -2.05 13.79 12.73
N ASP A 87 -2.65 13.43 13.88
CA ASP A 87 -1.96 13.49 15.19
C ASP A 87 -0.70 12.59 15.18
N TYR A 88 -0.84 11.35 14.69
CA TYR A 88 0.31 10.46 14.53
C TYR A 88 1.39 11.07 13.61
N ALA A 89 0.98 11.65 12.49
CA ALA A 89 1.88 12.31 11.53
C ALA A 89 2.65 13.49 12.16
N GLY A 90 1.99 14.31 12.96
CA GLY A 90 2.63 15.42 13.68
C GLY A 90 3.75 14.93 14.61
N ARG A 91 3.51 13.85 15.37
CA ARG A 91 4.52 13.21 16.21
C ARG A 91 5.65 12.59 15.38
N LEU A 92 5.30 11.91 14.29
CA LEU A 92 6.28 11.24 13.44
C LEU A 92 7.21 12.23 12.73
N THR A 93 6.72 13.42 12.41
CA THR A 93 7.52 14.47 11.79
C THR A 93 8.70 14.90 12.69
N ALA A 94 8.49 15.04 14.00
CA ALA A 94 9.56 15.37 14.94
C ALA A 94 10.64 14.27 14.99
N VAL A 95 10.23 13.02 15.03
CA VAL A 95 11.15 11.86 15.04
C VAL A 95 11.88 11.70 13.69
N ARG A 96 11.20 12.00 12.57
CA ARG A 96 11.82 12.02 11.24
C ARG A 96 12.96 13.05 11.21
N ASP A 97 12.72 14.25 11.71
CA ASP A 97 13.72 15.33 11.68
C ASP A 97 14.92 15.02 12.59
N GLU A 98 14.68 14.40 13.75
CA GLU A 98 15.73 13.94 14.66
C GLU A 98 16.65 12.88 14.00
N HIS A 99 16.08 11.96 13.22
CA HIS A 99 16.81 10.84 12.63
C HIS A 99 17.10 11.01 11.14
N ALA A 100 16.89 12.19 10.55
CA ALA A 100 16.98 12.43 9.10
C ALA A 100 18.32 12.05 8.46
N ARG A 101 19.42 12.05 9.25
CA ARG A 101 20.76 11.66 8.78
C ARG A 101 20.91 10.15 8.61
N ASP A 102 20.11 9.36 9.32
CA ASP A 102 20.25 7.92 9.42
C ASP A 102 19.07 7.18 8.79
N LEU A 103 17.87 7.75 8.89
CA LEU A 103 16.63 7.15 8.44
C LEU A 103 15.92 8.02 7.40
N CYS A 104 15.37 7.37 6.38
CA CYS A 104 14.38 7.93 5.47
C CYS A 104 13.00 7.44 5.92
N ILE A 105 12.32 8.24 6.77
CA ILE A 105 11.03 7.87 7.36
C ILE A 105 9.89 8.24 6.41
N VAL A 106 9.03 7.27 6.14
CA VAL A 106 7.81 7.37 5.32
C VAL A 106 6.62 6.91 6.16
N MET A 107 5.57 7.71 6.24
CA MET A 107 4.37 7.29 6.97
C MET A 107 3.60 6.23 6.19
N ARG A 108 3.29 5.12 6.85
CA ARG A 108 2.42 4.08 6.31
C ARG A 108 0.96 4.56 6.37
N VAL A 109 0.31 4.67 5.19
CA VAL A 109 -1.05 5.22 5.03
C VAL A 109 -1.86 4.28 4.15
N TYR A 110 -2.39 3.21 4.73
CA TYR A 110 -3.15 2.19 4.01
C TYR A 110 -4.64 2.45 4.13
N PHE A 111 -5.28 2.77 3.02
CA PHE A 111 -6.71 3.09 2.94
C PHE A 111 -7.59 1.89 2.61
N GLU A 112 -7.01 0.82 2.13
CA GLU A 112 -7.68 -0.39 1.67
C GLU A 112 -7.15 -1.60 2.44
N LYS A 113 -8.01 -2.57 2.72
CA LYS A 113 -7.63 -3.80 3.43
C LYS A 113 -8.11 -5.03 2.68
N PRO A 114 -7.17 -5.94 2.30
CA PRO A 114 -7.55 -7.21 1.71
C PRO A 114 -8.24 -8.05 2.78
N ARG A 115 -9.47 -8.50 2.50
CA ARG A 115 -10.22 -9.38 3.40
C ARG A 115 -10.27 -10.80 2.83
N THR A 116 -9.92 -11.77 3.66
CA THR A 116 -10.04 -13.18 3.31
C THR A 116 -11.51 -13.61 3.29
N THR A 117 -12.32 -12.97 4.15
CA THR A 117 -13.78 -13.17 4.25
C THR A 117 -14.48 -11.81 4.17
N VAL A 118 -15.56 -11.61 4.93
CA VAL A 118 -16.25 -10.32 5.05
C VAL A 118 -15.58 -9.43 6.10
N GLY A 119 -15.81 -8.12 6.02
CA GLY A 119 -15.32 -7.13 6.99
C GLY A 119 -15.11 -5.75 6.33
N TRP A 120 -14.82 -4.76 7.14
CA TRP A 120 -14.54 -3.40 6.67
C TRP A 120 -13.36 -3.40 5.68
N LYS A 121 -13.57 -2.85 4.49
CA LYS A 121 -12.63 -2.89 3.36
C LYS A 121 -11.64 -1.72 3.32
N GLY A 122 -11.77 -0.75 4.22
CA GLY A 122 -10.91 0.42 4.28
C GLY A 122 -11.66 1.74 4.09
N LEU A 123 -10.95 2.85 4.35
CA LEU A 123 -11.49 4.22 4.34
C LEU A 123 -12.08 4.60 2.97
N ILE A 124 -11.43 4.20 1.88
CA ILE A 124 -11.94 4.50 0.52
C ILE A 124 -13.28 3.82 0.30
N ASN A 125 -13.43 2.56 0.72
CA ASN A 125 -14.63 1.79 0.44
C ASN A 125 -15.81 2.14 1.35
N ASP A 126 -15.54 2.36 2.66
CA ASP A 126 -16.57 2.62 3.66
C ASP A 126 -16.05 3.61 4.71
N PRO A 127 -16.02 4.92 4.35
CA PRO A 127 -15.42 5.96 5.19
C PRO A 127 -16.19 6.23 6.49
N ARG A 128 -17.48 5.92 6.51
CA ARG A 128 -18.38 6.17 7.65
C ARG A 128 -18.47 5.00 8.63
N LEU A 129 -17.87 3.86 8.28
CA LEU A 129 -17.91 2.62 9.07
C LEU A 129 -19.35 2.08 9.28
N ASP A 130 -20.28 2.43 8.39
CA ASP A 130 -21.72 2.15 8.50
C ASP A 130 -22.25 1.21 7.41
N GLY A 131 -21.37 0.73 6.52
CA GLY A 131 -21.73 -0.10 5.37
C GLY A 131 -22.43 0.64 4.23
N SER A 132 -22.45 1.98 4.24
CA SER A 132 -23.04 2.79 3.16
C SER A 132 -22.23 2.77 1.87
N PHE A 133 -20.96 2.37 1.94
CA PHE A 133 -20.02 2.36 0.82
C PHE A 133 -20.02 3.69 0.05
N ALA A 134 -19.84 4.79 0.79
CA ALA A 134 -19.75 6.15 0.23
C ALA A 134 -18.38 6.39 -0.43
N ILE A 135 -18.03 5.59 -1.46
CA ILE A 135 -16.68 5.50 -2.06
C ILE A 135 -16.19 6.87 -2.56
N ASN A 136 -17.04 7.67 -3.20
CA ASN A 136 -16.64 9.01 -3.66
C ASN A 136 -16.24 9.96 -2.50
N GLU A 137 -16.83 9.78 -1.33
CA GLU A 137 -16.42 10.47 -0.10
C GLU A 137 -15.09 9.92 0.42
N GLY A 138 -14.96 8.59 0.45
CA GLY A 138 -13.73 7.91 0.88
C GLY A 138 -12.51 8.31 0.05
N LEU A 139 -12.66 8.46 -1.27
CA LEU A 139 -11.59 8.94 -2.15
C LEU A 139 -11.18 10.39 -1.83
N ARG A 140 -12.16 11.27 -1.54
CA ARG A 140 -11.86 12.66 -1.12
C ARG A 140 -11.13 12.72 0.21
N LEU A 141 -11.53 11.90 1.18
CA LEU A 141 -10.87 11.84 2.49
C LEU A 141 -9.46 11.28 2.39
N ALA A 142 -9.27 10.23 1.58
CA ALA A 142 -7.95 9.63 1.35
C ALA A 142 -6.99 10.63 0.69
N ARG A 143 -7.43 11.29 -0.39
CA ARG A 143 -6.60 12.30 -1.08
C ARG A 143 -6.31 13.49 -0.17
N ARG A 144 -7.30 13.98 0.59
CA ARG A 144 -7.11 15.08 1.53
C ARG A 144 -6.06 14.78 2.58
N LEU A 145 -6.11 13.60 3.19
CA LEU A 145 -5.10 13.18 4.16
C LEU A 145 -3.69 13.14 3.53
N LEU A 146 -3.56 12.60 2.31
CA LEU A 146 -2.27 12.58 1.63
C LEU A 146 -1.72 13.97 1.32
N LEU A 147 -2.58 14.92 0.94
CA LEU A 147 -2.21 16.32 0.75
C LEU A 147 -1.73 16.95 2.06
N ASP A 148 -2.46 16.76 3.15
CA ASP A 148 -2.08 17.29 4.46
C ASP A 148 -0.73 16.72 4.93
N LEU A 149 -0.45 15.44 4.69
CA LEU A 149 0.85 14.82 4.97
C LEU A 149 1.97 15.43 4.11
N ALA A 150 1.72 15.63 2.82
CA ALA A 150 2.69 16.21 1.90
C ALA A 150 3.03 17.66 2.31
N GLU A 151 2.03 18.44 2.75
CA GLU A 151 2.21 19.80 3.30
C GLU A 151 3.03 19.82 4.61
N LEU A 152 2.90 18.78 5.46
CA LEU A 152 3.76 18.57 6.63
C LEU A 152 5.19 18.19 6.25
N GLY A 153 5.46 17.95 4.97
CA GLY A 153 6.74 17.44 4.50
C GLY A 153 6.96 15.95 4.83
N LEU A 154 5.92 15.21 5.22
CA LEU A 154 5.99 13.79 5.58
C LEU A 154 5.53 12.93 4.39
N PRO A 155 6.44 12.16 3.76
CA PRO A 155 6.07 11.32 2.64
C PRO A 155 5.19 10.15 3.08
N ALA A 156 4.25 9.75 2.21
CA ALA A 156 3.31 8.66 2.45
C ALA A 156 3.65 7.40 1.65
N GLY A 157 3.43 6.23 2.28
CA GLY A 157 3.52 4.91 1.65
C GLY A 157 2.15 4.22 1.71
N CYS A 158 1.64 3.74 0.57
CA CYS A 158 0.33 3.11 0.43
C CYS A 158 0.43 1.68 -0.09
N GLU A 159 -0.56 0.83 0.23
CA GLU A 159 -0.80 -0.44 -0.48
C GLU A 159 -1.81 -0.20 -1.60
N PHE A 160 -1.54 -0.74 -2.78
CA PHE A 160 -2.46 -0.68 -3.91
C PHE A 160 -3.18 -2.03 -4.05
N LEU A 161 -4.48 -2.04 -3.77
CA LEU A 161 -5.35 -3.21 -3.91
C LEU A 161 -6.27 -3.11 -5.10
N ASP A 162 -6.86 -1.95 -5.32
CA ASP A 162 -7.73 -1.67 -6.43
C ASP A 162 -6.93 -1.06 -7.59
N PRO A 163 -7.12 -1.50 -8.85
CA PRO A 163 -6.38 -0.97 -10.00
C PRO A 163 -6.83 0.43 -10.45
N ILE A 164 -7.95 0.95 -9.91
CA ILE A 164 -8.49 2.27 -10.27
C ILE A 164 -8.09 3.33 -9.23
N SER A 165 -8.04 2.97 -7.94
CA SER A 165 -7.73 3.90 -6.84
C SER A 165 -6.39 4.66 -7.01
N PRO A 166 -5.34 4.11 -7.67
CA PRO A 166 -4.10 4.84 -7.93
C PRO A 166 -4.28 6.11 -8.76
N GLN A 167 -5.28 6.17 -9.65
CA GLN A 167 -5.56 7.37 -10.47
C GLN A 167 -5.98 8.58 -9.62
N PHE A 168 -6.45 8.36 -8.39
CA PHE A 168 -6.89 9.40 -7.46
C PHE A 168 -5.79 9.84 -6.47
N THR A 169 -4.76 9.00 -6.26
CA THR A 169 -3.85 9.17 -5.11
C THR A 169 -2.39 9.00 -5.43
N SER A 170 -2.03 8.36 -6.55
CA SER A 170 -0.63 7.97 -6.80
C SER A 170 0.33 9.14 -6.97
N ASP A 171 -0.15 10.31 -7.37
CA ASP A 171 0.63 11.56 -7.44
C ASP A 171 1.16 12.02 -6.07
N LEU A 172 0.50 11.58 -4.97
CA LEU A 172 0.80 11.93 -3.59
C LEU A 172 1.57 10.83 -2.81
N VAL A 173 1.79 9.67 -3.44
CA VAL A 173 2.42 8.51 -2.80
C VAL A 173 3.91 8.46 -3.14
N ALA A 174 4.76 8.36 -2.11
CA ALA A 174 6.21 8.29 -2.27
C ALA A 174 6.74 6.84 -2.37
N TRP A 175 6.02 5.87 -1.82
CA TRP A 175 6.36 4.45 -1.84
C TRP A 175 5.08 3.59 -1.90
N GLY A 176 5.10 2.53 -2.70
CA GLY A 176 3.96 1.64 -2.89
C GLY A 176 4.24 0.22 -2.41
N ALA A 177 3.19 -0.51 -1.99
CA ALA A 177 3.25 -1.93 -1.67
C ALA A 177 2.22 -2.72 -2.46
N ILE A 178 2.60 -3.96 -2.82
CA ILE A 178 1.69 -5.02 -3.24
C ILE A 178 1.69 -6.09 -2.14
N GLY A 179 0.52 -6.36 -1.58
CA GLY A 179 0.36 -7.27 -0.45
C GLY A 179 0.56 -8.74 -0.81
N ALA A 180 0.79 -9.58 0.21
CA ALA A 180 1.05 -11.01 0.02
C ALA A 180 -0.06 -11.78 -0.72
N ARG A 181 -1.33 -11.32 -0.63
CA ARG A 181 -2.46 -11.95 -1.33
C ARG A 181 -2.59 -11.53 -2.79
N THR A 182 -1.91 -10.46 -3.19
CA THR A 182 -1.99 -9.88 -4.54
C THR A 182 -0.67 -9.96 -5.31
N THR A 183 0.42 -10.39 -4.68
CA THR A 183 1.74 -10.53 -5.32
C THR A 183 1.72 -11.52 -6.51
N GLU A 184 0.88 -12.55 -6.50
CA GLU A 184 0.70 -13.47 -7.62
C GLU A 184 -0.15 -12.91 -8.76
N SER A 185 -0.95 -11.88 -8.49
CA SER A 185 -1.89 -11.31 -9.44
C SER A 185 -1.17 -10.58 -10.58
N GLN A 186 -1.43 -10.99 -11.81
CA GLN A 186 -0.91 -10.34 -13.01
C GLN A 186 -1.34 -8.86 -13.07
N VAL A 187 -2.58 -8.54 -12.74
CA VAL A 187 -3.10 -7.17 -12.72
C VAL A 187 -2.27 -6.26 -11.82
N HIS A 188 -1.87 -6.74 -10.64
CA HIS A 188 -1.06 -5.95 -9.71
C HIS A 188 0.40 -5.81 -10.14
N ARG A 189 0.96 -6.81 -10.82
CA ARG A 189 2.31 -6.74 -11.42
C ARG A 189 2.35 -5.74 -12.58
N GLU A 190 1.32 -5.76 -13.43
CA GLU A 190 1.14 -4.80 -14.52
C GLU A 190 0.93 -3.38 -13.98
N LEU A 191 0.07 -3.21 -12.97
CA LEU A 191 -0.12 -1.93 -12.28
C LEU A 191 1.22 -1.38 -11.75
N ALA A 192 1.98 -2.19 -11.00
CA ALA A 192 3.25 -1.79 -10.42
C ALA A 192 4.28 -1.35 -11.46
N SER A 193 4.23 -1.93 -12.69
CA SER A 193 5.11 -1.55 -13.79
C SER A 193 4.91 -0.11 -14.29
N GLY A 194 3.75 0.49 -13.99
CA GLY A 194 3.39 1.86 -14.39
C GLY A 194 3.43 2.87 -13.24
N LEU A 195 3.55 2.43 -11.99
CA LEU A 195 3.60 3.34 -10.85
C LEU A 195 4.90 4.14 -10.82
N SER A 196 4.80 5.42 -10.45
CA SER A 196 5.90 6.39 -10.49
C SER A 196 6.78 6.41 -9.25
N MET A 197 6.57 5.50 -8.29
CA MET A 197 7.33 5.36 -7.05
C MET A 197 7.96 3.97 -6.94
N PRO A 198 8.96 3.77 -6.06
CA PRO A 198 9.41 2.43 -5.68
C PRO A 198 8.27 1.58 -5.12
N VAL A 199 8.19 0.30 -5.54
CA VAL A 199 7.11 -0.62 -5.16
C VAL A 199 7.68 -1.90 -4.57
N GLY A 200 7.25 -2.22 -3.33
CA GLY A 200 7.62 -3.45 -2.65
C GLY A 200 6.57 -4.55 -2.83
N PHE A 201 7.01 -5.75 -3.21
CA PHE A 201 6.20 -6.95 -3.30
C PHE A 201 6.44 -7.84 -2.08
N LYS A 202 5.39 -8.09 -1.29
CA LYS A 202 5.48 -9.00 -0.14
C LYS A 202 5.57 -10.44 -0.59
N ASN A 203 6.38 -11.25 0.09
CA ASN A 203 6.39 -12.69 -0.10
C ASN A 203 5.02 -13.32 0.24
N GLY A 204 4.78 -14.53 -0.24
CA GLY A 204 3.51 -15.24 -0.06
C GLY A 204 3.09 -15.43 1.40
N THR A 205 1.83 -15.69 1.62
CA THR A 205 1.28 -15.95 2.96
C THR A 205 1.79 -17.25 3.59
N ASP A 206 2.27 -18.17 2.77
CA ASP A 206 2.98 -19.40 3.16
C ASP A 206 4.41 -19.16 3.64
N GLY A 207 5.01 -18.02 3.28
CA GLY A 207 6.40 -17.66 3.53
C GLY A 207 7.29 -17.75 2.27
N GLY A 208 6.76 -18.25 1.15
CA GLY A 208 7.48 -18.42 -0.12
C GLY A 208 7.91 -17.08 -0.72
N VAL A 209 9.21 -16.95 -1.03
CA VAL A 209 9.81 -15.72 -1.60
C VAL A 209 9.73 -15.71 -3.12
N GLN A 210 9.68 -16.88 -3.77
CA GLN A 210 9.76 -17.00 -5.23
C GLN A 210 8.70 -16.17 -5.95
N ILE A 211 7.46 -16.11 -5.44
CA ILE A 211 6.38 -15.33 -6.06
C ILE A 211 6.68 -13.83 -6.06
N ALA A 212 7.39 -13.32 -5.04
CA ALA A 212 7.80 -11.92 -4.99
C ALA A 212 8.95 -11.63 -5.94
N LEU A 213 9.91 -12.55 -6.10
CA LEU A 213 10.96 -12.46 -7.12
C LEU A 213 10.37 -12.38 -8.52
N ASP A 214 9.42 -13.26 -8.85
CA ASP A 214 8.75 -13.28 -10.14
C ASP A 214 7.93 -12.01 -10.38
N ALA A 215 7.28 -11.47 -9.33
CA ALA A 215 6.54 -10.24 -9.40
C ALA A 215 7.43 -9.03 -9.67
N VAL A 216 8.57 -8.93 -8.96
CA VAL A 216 9.58 -7.87 -9.20
C VAL A 216 10.12 -7.95 -10.62
N ARG A 217 10.48 -9.16 -11.10
CA ARG A 217 10.93 -9.35 -12.50
C ARG A 217 9.88 -8.88 -13.50
N ALA A 218 8.63 -9.33 -13.33
CA ALA A 218 7.54 -8.96 -14.21
C ALA A 218 7.33 -7.43 -14.23
N ALA A 219 7.21 -6.79 -13.07
CA ALA A 219 6.93 -5.36 -12.96
C ALA A 219 8.06 -4.45 -13.48
N ARG A 220 9.29 -4.96 -13.61
CA ARG A 220 10.42 -4.24 -14.23
C ARG A 220 10.33 -4.14 -15.74
N HIS A 221 9.47 -4.93 -16.39
CA HIS A 221 9.27 -4.90 -17.85
C HIS A 221 8.08 -4.02 -18.26
N PRO A 222 8.06 -3.53 -19.52
CA PRO A 222 6.90 -2.86 -20.08
C PRO A 222 5.69 -3.81 -20.22
N HIS A 223 4.49 -3.28 -19.97
CA HIS A 223 3.23 -4.00 -20.09
C HIS A 223 2.18 -3.19 -20.85
N GLN A 224 1.16 -3.88 -21.36
CA GLN A 224 -0.06 -3.27 -21.90
C GLN A 224 -1.27 -3.98 -21.29
N PHE A 225 -2.16 -3.21 -20.67
CA PHE A 225 -3.31 -3.75 -19.93
C PHE A 225 -4.50 -2.79 -19.94
N LEU A 226 -5.65 -3.29 -19.45
CA LEU A 226 -6.88 -2.52 -19.37
C LEU A 226 -6.84 -1.62 -18.11
N GLY A 227 -7.06 -0.34 -18.27
CA GLY A 227 -7.08 0.61 -17.17
C GLY A 227 -8.08 1.74 -17.40
N VAL A 228 -7.97 2.78 -16.58
CA VAL A 228 -8.83 3.97 -16.61
C VAL A 228 -7.95 5.21 -16.67
N THR A 229 -8.34 6.18 -17.51
CA THR A 229 -7.68 7.49 -17.60
C THR A 229 -8.13 8.40 -16.45
N GLU A 230 -7.46 9.55 -16.29
CA GLU A 230 -7.88 10.60 -15.34
C GLU A 230 -9.29 11.13 -15.63
N GLN A 231 -9.75 11.08 -16.88
CA GLN A 231 -11.14 11.44 -17.27
C GLN A 231 -12.17 10.37 -16.93
N GLY A 232 -11.75 9.23 -16.34
CA GLY A 232 -12.64 8.13 -15.99
C GLY A 232 -13.04 7.24 -17.18
N LEU A 233 -12.31 7.31 -18.28
CA LEU A 233 -12.56 6.50 -19.47
C LEU A 233 -11.73 5.21 -19.45
N CYS A 234 -12.33 4.09 -19.87
CA CYS A 234 -11.58 2.87 -20.11
C CYS A 234 -10.52 3.07 -21.19
N ALA A 235 -9.32 2.58 -20.95
CA ALA A 235 -8.18 2.75 -21.86
C ALA A 235 -7.27 1.52 -21.89
N ILE A 236 -6.45 1.41 -22.92
CA ILE A 236 -5.28 0.55 -22.95
C ILE A 236 -4.13 1.35 -22.36
N VAL A 237 -3.59 0.90 -21.24
CA VAL A 237 -2.44 1.51 -20.57
C VAL A 237 -1.17 0.81 -21.06
N ALA A 238 -0.20 1.58 -21.52
CA ALA A 238 1.13 1.09 -21.88
C ALA A 238 2.15 1.64 -20.88
N THR A 239 2.94 0.77 -20.24
CA THR A 239 3.94 1.14 -19.22
C THR A 239 5.36 0.95 -19.73
N ARG A 240 6.34 1.50 -19.02
CA ARG A 240 7.77 1.38 -19.33
C ARG A 240 8.49 0.34 -18.46
N GLY A 241 7.81 -0.22 -17.47
CA GLY A 241 8.42 -0.99 -16.39
C GLY A 241 8.91 -0.09 -15.26
N ASN A 242 8.93 -0.64 -14.04
CA ASN A 242 9.37 0.05 -12.82
C ASN A 242 10.67 -0.59 -12.30
N PRO A 243 11.84 0.04 -12.50
CA PRO A 243 13.13 -0.50 -12.09
C PRO A 243 13.32 -0.53 -10.57
N ASP A 244 12.53 0.24 -9.81
CA ASP A 244 12.64 0.35 -8.36
C ASP A 244 11.70 -0.60 -7.60
N CYS A 245 11.20 -1.66 -8.28
CA CYS A 245 10.51 -2.75 -7.62
C CYS A 245 11.47 -3.62 -6.80
N HIS A 246 11.02 -4.05 -5.60
CA HIS A 246 11.83 -4.81 -4.64
C HIS A 246 10.99 -5.81 -3.83
N VAL A 247 11.66 -6.73 -3.13
CA VAL A 247 11.04 -7.75 -2.28
C VAL A 247 10.87 -7.23 -0.86
N ILE A 248 9.74 -7.61 -0.22
CA ILE A 248 9.48 -7.40 1.21
C ILE A 248 9.31 -8.76 1.88
N LEU A 249 10.17 -9.07 2.87
CA LEU A 249 10.03 -10.22 3.75
C LEU A 249 9.02 -9.91 4.87
N ARG A 250 7.96 -10.70 4.97
CA ARG A 250 6.87 -10.49 5.95
C ARG A 250 6.56 -11.72 6.80
N GLY A 251 7.44 -12.76 6.75
CA GLY A 251 7.15 -14.07 7.32
C GLY A 251 6.02 -14.79 6.59
N GLY A 252 5.54 -15.88 7.15
CA GLY A 252 4.44 -16.67 6.59
C GLY A 252 3.97 -17.75 7.55
N ALA A 253 3.14 -18.68 7.04
CA ALA A 253 2.68 -19.83 7.81
C ALA A 253 3.83 -20.75 8.25
N SER A 254 4.96 -20.72 7.54
CA SER A 254 6.18 -21.46 7.88
C SER A 254 7.03 -20.80 8.98
N GLY A 255 6.66 -19.60 9.45
CA GLY A 255 7.36 -18.85 10.48
C GLY A 255 7.89 -17.49 10.00
N SER A 256 8.75 -16.90 10.83
CA SER A 256 9.43 -15.63 10.52
C SER A 256 10.52 -15.81 9.46
N ASN A 257 10.90 -14.72 8.77
CA ASN A 257 11.97 -14.71 7.78
C ASN A 257 12.80 -13.39 7.83
N TYR A 258 12.92 -12.80 9.02
CA TYR A 258 13.74 -11.60 9.22
C TYR A 258 15.15 -11.90 9.69
N ASP A 259 15.44 -13.12 10.10
CA ASP A 259 16.74 -13.55 10.57
C ASP A 259 17.83 -13.53 9.49
N ALA A 260 19.12 -13.49 9.89
CA ALA A 260 20.25 -13.35 8.98
C ALA A 260 20.32 -14.47 7.92
N VAL A 261 19.92 -15.70 8.27
CA VAL A 261 19.93 -16.85 7.33
C VAL A 261 18.86 -16.62 6.24
N SER A 262 17.67 -16.20 6.62
CA SER A 262 16.59 -15.88 5.69
C SER A 262 16.93 -14.70 4.78
N VAL A 263 17.59 -13.66 5.32
CA VAL A 263 18.09 -12.51 4.56
C VAL A 263 19.13 -12.96 3.53
N GLN A 264 20.15 -13.71 3.94
CA GLN A 264 21.19 -14.22 3.03
C GLN A 264 20.62 -15.12 1.93
N LYS A 265 19.70 -16.03 2.28
CA LYS A 265 19.02 -16.90 1.31
C LYS A 265 18.24 -16.09 0.28
N THR A 266 17.53 -15.09 0.71
CA THR A 266 16.74 -14.22 -0.18
C THR A 266 17.65 -13.37 -1.06
N THR A 267 18.73 -12.84 -0.50
CA THR A 267 19.74 -12.07 -1.23
C THR A 267 20.41 -12.90 -2.32
N ALA A 268 20.78 -14.16 -2.02
CA ALA A 268 21.31 -15.09 -3.02
C ALA A 268 20.28 -15.33 -4.16
N ALA A 269 19.01 -15.58 -3.81
CA ALA A 269 17.94 -15.78 -4.80
C ALA A 269 17.69 -14.52 -5.67
N LEU A 270 17.83 -13.31 -5.11
CA LEU A 270 17.79 -12.06 -5.88
C LEU A 270 18.93 -11.98 -6.91
N VAL A 271 20.16 -12.32 -6.50
CA VAL A 271 21.34 -12.36 -7.39
C VAL A 271 21.13 -13.38 -8.50
N ASP A 272 20.70 -14.59 -8.17
CA ASP A 272 20.42 -15.66 -9.15
C ASP A 272 19.32 -15.27 -10.15
N ALA A 273 18.36 -14.46 -9.70
CA ALA A 273 17.31 -13.91 -10.55
C ALA A 273 17.74 -12.67 -11.39
N GLY A 274 19.00 -12.19 -11.26
CA GLY A 274 19.50 -10.98 -11.91
C GLY A 274 18.90 -9.69 -11.37
N LEU A 275 18.46 -9.70 -10.10
CA LEU A 275 17.87 -8.56 -9.41
C LEU A 275 18.88 -7.94 -8.42
N PRO A 276 18.74 -6.63 -8.11
CA PRO A 276 19.56 -6.02 -7.05
C PRO A 276 19.40 -6.79 -5.73
N PRO A 277 20.52 -7.11 -5.04
CA PRO A 277 20.52 -7.85 -3.78
C PRO A 277 20.06 -6.96 -2.60
N ARG A 278 18.86 -6.39 -2.71
CA ARG A 278 18.29 -5.44 -1.77
C ARG A 278 16.85 -5.83 -1.43
N LEU A 279 16.53 -5.85 -0.15
CA LEU A 279 15.20 -6.22 0.34
C LEU A 279 14.75 -5.34 1.52
N MET A 280 13.46 -5.29 1.73
CA MET A 280 12.84 -4.68 2.90
C MET A 280 12.31 -5.78 3.82
N ILE A 281 12.25 -5.52 5.14
CA ILE A 281 11.69 -6.45 6.11
C ILE A 281 10.51 -5.79 6.82
N ASP A 282 9.37 -6.46 6.79
CA ASP A 282 8.17 -6.10 7.54
C ASP A 282 8.20 -6.82 8.89
N THR A 283 8.29 -6.08 9.99
CA THR A 283 8.38 -6.64 11.36
C THR A 283 7.04 -7.18 11.87
N SER A 284 5.93 -6.84 11.20
CA SER A 284 4.59 -7.29 11.54
C SER A 284 4.23 -8.62 10.86
N HIS A 285 2.95 -8.99 10.82
CA HIS A 285 2.42 -10.17 10.14
C HIS A 285 3.04 -11.49 10.60
N GLY A 286 3.59 -12.31 9.70
CA GLY A 286 4.23 -13.59 10.01
C GLY A 286 5.53 -13.42 10.80
N ASN A 287 6.22 -12.30 10.65
CA ASN A 287 7.45 -12.02 11.39
C ASN A 287 7.22 -11.74 12.89
N SER A 288 6.01 -11.39 13.29
CA SER A 288 5.61 -11.21 14.69
C SER A 288 4.51 -12.17 15.14
N ASP A 289 4.13 -13.18 14.35
CA ASP A 289 2.95 -14.03 14.57
C ASP A 289 1.68 -13.21 14.83
N LYS A 290 1.58 -12.02 14.20
CA LYS A 290 0.51 -11.02 14.41
C LYS A 290 0.38 -10.48 15.85
N ASP A 291 1.37 -10.72 16.70
CA ASP A 291 1.48 -10.08 18.02
C ASP A 291 2.34 -8.81 17.89
N TYR A 292 1.70 -7.65 18.00
CA TYR A 292 2.39 -6.36 17.90
C TYR A 292 3.54 -6.18 18.90
N ARG A 293 3.49 -6.86 20.05
CA ARG A 293 4.54 -6.83 21.08
C ARG A 293 5.84 -7.50 20.63
N ARG A 294 5.79 -8.32 19.57
CA ARG A 294 6.94 -8.98 18.98
C ARG A 294 7.62 -8.16 17.86
N GLN A 295 6.97 -7.11 17.36
CA GLN A 295 7.59 -6.24 16.34
C GLN A 295 8.89 -5.59 16.85
N PRO A 296 9.01 -5.09 18.13
CA PRO A 296 10.27 -4.59 18.65
C PRO A 296 11.37 -5.64 18.72
N VAL A 297 11.04 -6.92 18.88
CA VAL A 297 12.03 -8.02 18.87
C VAL A 297 12.62 -8.18 17.46
N ALA A 298 11.74 -8.27 16.45
CA ALA A 298 12.17 -8.31 15.05
C ALA A 298 12.97 -7.05 14.65
N GLY A 299 12.51 -5.86 15.11
CA GLY A 299 13.19 -4.60 14.85
C GLY A 299 14.61 -4.53 15.43
N ARG A 300 14.83 -5.08 16.62
CA ARG A 300 16.18 -5.18 17.22
C ARG A 300 17.10 -6.14 16.49
N ASP A 301 16.62 -7.31 16.13
CA ASP A 301 17.39 -8.27 15.34
C ASP A 301 17.84 -7.63 14.00
N ILE A 302 16.92 -6.97 13.29
CA ILE A 302 17.23 -6.25 12.05
C ILE A 302 18.27 -5.14 12.32
N ALA A 303 18.13 -4.38 13.41
CA ALA A 303 19.09 -3.35 13.78
C ALA A 303 20.50 -3.93 14.05
N GLU A 304 20.59 -5.09 14.71
CA GLU A 304 21.85 -5.80 14.92
C GLU A 304 22.47 -6.23 13.59
N GLN A 305 21.71 -6.82 12.67
CA GLN A 305 22.21 -7.19 11.35
C GLN A 305 22.76 -5.97 10.58
N VAL A 306 22.00 -4.86 10.56
CA VAL A 306 22.44 -3.60 9.94
C VAL A 306 23.71 -3.07 10.60
N ALA A 307 23.81 -3.07 11.93
CA ALA A 307 24.99 -2.60 12.67
C ALA A 307 26.24 -3.43 12.35
N HIS A 308 26.07 -4.72 12.06
CA HIS A 308 27.17 -5.63 11.67
C HIS A 308 27.48 -5.60 10.16
N GLY A 309 26.90 -4.66 9.42
CA GLY A 309 27.26 -4.43 8.01
C GLY A 309 26.34 -5.09 6.97
N GLU A 310 25.18 -5.69 7.37
CA GLU A 310 24.25 -6.26 6.39
C GLU A 310 23.68 -5.15 5.48
N ALA A 311 24.19 -5.12 4.25
CA ALA A 311 23.86 -4.11 3.26
C ALA A 311 22.62 -4.46 2.43
N ALA A 312 22.21 -5.72 2.40
CA ALA A 312 21.03 -6.14 1.65
C ALA A 312 19.74 -5.58 2.23
N ILE A 313 19.69 -5.32 3.55
CA ILE A 313 18.55 -4.71 4.21
C ILE A 313 18.59 -3.20 3.94
N PHE A 314 17.78 -2.71 2.98
CA PHE A 314 17.69 -1.29 2.68
C PHE A 314 16.52 -0.61 3.39
N GLY A 315 15.56 -1.38 3.94
CA GLY A 315 14.40 -0.82 4.59
C GLY A 315 13.67 -1.75 5.55
N VAL A 316 12.89 -1.15 6.43
CA VAL A 316 12.06 -1.81 7.46
C VAL A 316 10.65 -1.26 7.39
N MET A 317 9.65 -2.13 7.57
CA MET A 317 8.24 -1.74 7.71
C MET A 317 7.73 -2.14 9.11
N MET A 318 6.92 -1.25 9.72
CA MET A 318 6.33 -1.48 11.05
C MET A 318 4.88 -1.03 11.09
N GLU A 319 4.02 -1.77 11.80
CA GLU A 319 2.66 -1.35 12.10
C GLU A 319 2.60 -0.69 13.48
N SER A 320 2.31 0.61 13.48
CA SER A 320 2.34 1.48 14.65
C SER A 320 1.20 2.50 14.62
N PHE A 321 0.60 2.79 15.79
CA PHE A 321 -0.38 3.87 15.90
C PHE A 321 -0.20 4.62 17.23
N LEU A 322 -1.14 5.54 17.58
CA LEU A 322 -1.06 6.32 18.81
C LEU A 322 -1.17 5.43 20.06
N VAL A 323 -2.09 4.45 19.99
CA VAL A 323 -2.39 3.51 21.07
C VAL A 323 -2.11 2.09 20.59
N ASP A 324 -1.51 1.29 21.42
CA ASP A 324 -1.18 -0.11 21.13
C ASP A 324 -2.40 -1.02 21.03
N GLY A 325 -2.21 -2.15 20.33
CA GLY A 325 -3.22 -3.18 20.15
C GLY A 325 -4.23 -2.90 19.04
N ARG A 326 -5.41 -3.47 19.18
CA ARG A 326 -6.55 -3.30 18.29
C ARG A 326 -7.87 -3.32 19.07
N GLN A 327 -8.91 -2.83 18.43
CA GLN A 327 -10.29 -2.90 18.91
C GLN A 327 -11.20 -3.48 17.82
N GLU A 328 -12.35 -3.99 18.24
CA GLU A 328 -13.38 -4.47 17.32
C GLU A 328 -14.26 -3.29 16.85
N LEU A 329 -14.64 -3.31 15.58
CA LEU A 329 -15.60 -2.36 15.02
C LEU A 329 -17.03 -2.83 15.36
N ALA A 330 -17.55 -2.39 16.49
CA ALA A 330 -18.93 -2.65 16.91
C ALA A 330 -19.81 -1.39 16.74
N ASP A 331 -19.45 -0.30 17.41
CA ASP A 331 -20.08 1.00 17.32
C ASP A 331 -19.01 2.05 16.94
N PRO A 332 -19.13 2.70 15.77
CA PRO A 332 -18.18 3.74 15.37
C PRO A 332 -18.03 4.87 16.39
N ALA A 333 -19.10 5.23 17.12
CA ALA A 333 -19.07 6.30 18.11
C ALA A 333 -18.35 5.93 19.41
N ALA A 334 -18.17 4.64 19.67
CA ALA A 334 -17.48 4.12 20.86
C ALA A 334 -16.01 3.76 20.61
N LEU A 335 -15.48 3.99 19.42
CA LEU A 335 -14.10 3.66 19.09
C LEU A 335 -13.12 4.49 19.92
N ARG A 336 -12.11 3.79 20.46
CA ARG A 336 -10.98 4.44 21.13
C ARG A 336 -10.12 5.19 20.12
N TYR A 337 -9.95 6.49 20.31
CA TYR A 337 -9.13 7.34 19.46
C TYR A 337 -7.70 6.81 19.35
N GLY A 338 -7.19 6.74 18.12
CA GLY A 338 -5.80 6.35 17.84
C GLY A 338 -5.48 4.87 18.04
N GLN A 339 -6.48 3.98 18.17
CA GLN A 339 -6.28 2.54 18.23
C GLN A 339 -6.79 1.84 16.96
N SER A 340 -6.04 0.89 16.43
CA SER A 340 -6.37 0.17 15.19
C SER A 340 -7.70 -0.59 15.30
N ILE A 341 -8.48 -0.61 14.20
CA ILE A 341 -9.69 -1.46 14.03
C ILE A 341 -9.43 -2.67 13.11
N THR A 342 -8.17 -2.88 12.69
CA THR A 342 -7.76 -4.01 11.85
C THR A 342 -6.72 -4.86 12.57
N ASP A 343 -5.47 -4.98 12.09
CA ASP A 343 -4.46 -5.74 12.82
C ASP A 343 -3.89 -4.88 13.98
N ALA A 344 -3.45 -5.54 15.05
CA ALA A 344 -2.91 -4.88 16.22
C ALA A 344 -1.59 -4.17 15.90
N CYS A 345 -1.46 -2.92 16.30
CA CYS A 345 -0.29 -2.07 16.10
C CYS A 345 0.51 -1.87 17.39
N MET A 346 1.80 -1.58 17.26
CA MET A 346 2.57 -1.00 18.37
C MET A 346 1.99 0.37 18.72
N GLY A 347 2.01 0.73 20.01
CA GLY A 347 1.76 2.09 20.46
C GLY A 347 2.95 3.01 20.19
N TRP A 348 2.72 4.32 20.30
CA TRP A 348 3.76 5.32 20.09
C TRP A 348 5.01 5.10 20.96
N GLU A 349 4.82 4.82 22.24
CA GLU A 349 5.89 4.59 23.21
C GLU A 349 6.73 3.33 22.94
N MET A 350 6.15 2.36 22.19
CA MET A 350 6.89 1.17 21.76
C MET A 350 7.68 1.45 20.46
N THR A 351 7.18 2.36 19.63
CA THR A 351 7.71 2.62 18.30
C THR A 351 8.98 3.47 18.33
N THR A 352 8.99 4.54 19.14
CA THR A 352 10.10 5.49 19.18
C THR A 352 11.44 4.86 19.58
N PRO A 353 11.51 3.92 20.56
CA PRO A 353 12.77 3.23 20.87
C PRO A 353 13.29 2.39 19.69
N VAL A 354 12.41 1.72 18.93
CA VAL A 354 12.82 0.93 17.75
C VAL A 354 13.40 1.83 16.66
N LEU A 355 12.80 2.99 16.41
CA LEU A 355 13.33 3.96 15.45
C LEU A 355 14.72 4.47 15.87
N ALA A 356 14.92 4.77 17.16
CA ALA A 356 16.21 5.18 17.69
C ALA A 356 17.27 4.05 17.60
N GLU A 357 16.89 2.79 17.78
CA GLU A 357 17.77 1.62 17.62
C GLU A 357 18.21 1.46 16.15
N LEU A 358 17.27 1.55 15.20
CA LEU A 358 17.59 1.50 13.77
C LEU A 358 18.54 2.63 13.35
N ALA A 359 18.31 3.86 13.85
CA ALA A 359 19.19 4.99 13.58
C ALA A 359 20.61 4.75 14.15
N ARG A 360 20.73 4.21 15.37
CA ARG A 360 22.02 3.82 15.95
C ARG A 360 22.72 2.76 15.12
N ALA A 361 21.98 1.78 14.63
CA ALA A 361 22.51 0.70 13.79
C ALA A 361 23.16 1.23 12.50
N VAL A 362 22.49 2.20 11.83
CA VAL A 362 23.06 2.86 10.64
C VAL A 362 24.36 3.60 10.98
N ARG A 363 24.41 4.33 12.11
CA ARG A 363 25.64 4.99 12.57
C ARG A 363 26.75 4.00 12.87
N SER A 364 26.43 2.88 13.54
CA SER A 364 27.39 1.80 13.82
C SER A 364 27.97 1.23 12.53
N ARG A 365 27.13 0.93 11.54
CA ARG A 365 27.56 0.43 10.23
C ARG A 365 28.57 1.37 9.56
N ARG A 366 28.33 2.69 9.59
CA ARG A 366 29.24 3.70 9.02
C ARG A 366 30.59 3.76 9.71
N SER A 367 30.64 3.43 11.01
CA SER A 367 31.91 3.46 11.76
C SER A 367 32.74 2.18 11.55
N THR A 368 32.18 1.15 10.95
CA THR A 368 32.83 -0.14 10.72
C THR A 368 33.24 -0.32 9.24
N SER A 369 32.68 0.48 8.33
CA SER A 369 33.00 0.55 6.90
C SER A 369 34.13 1.55 6.66
#